data_5afe4b2df166fe02df727d0a8a2411f4
#
_entry.id   5afe4b2df166fe02df727d0a8a2411f4
#
_cell.length_a   1.000
_cell.length_b   1.000
_cell.length_c   1.000
_cell.angle_alpha   90.00
_cell.angle_beta   90.00
_cell.angle_gamma   90.00
#
_symmetry.space_group_name_H-M   'P 1'
#
loop_
_entity.id
_entity.type
_entity.pdbx_description
1 polymer ?
#
loop_
_entity_poly.entity_id
_entity_poly.type
_entity_poly.pdbx_seq_one_letter_code
_entity_poly.pdbx_strand_id
1 'polypeptide(L)'
;MVHRIYVEKRPGLSPEAGNLLADLRDFLGIRSLAGVRVLNRYDVENIDPQVYERAKTVVFSEPQADVIWDETFPQPRNAHSLLAVEALPGQFDQRADSCAQCIQLMAGVERPRVRHAKVYLLEGRLSQEELDKIRGYLINPVESREASLEKPETLARDYAAPAMVETLSGFTALDEAGLAALLEKLGLAMDLDDLKFLQAYFRDDEGRDPTITEVRVVDTYWSDHCRHTTFSTHLEDISIGDPATEAAYRRYLAAREEVYGPEKAAKRPQTLMDIATIGAKTLKKRGLLPELDESEEINACSIHVAAPVDGEDQDWLLMFKNETHNHPTEIEPFGGAATCIGGCIRDPLSGRAYVHQAMRLTGCGDPRVPFDQTLEGKLPQRKLAVTAAAGYSSYGNQIGLATGHVAEVYHPGYIAKHLEVGAVVGAAPAASVRRERPAPGDVVILLGGRTGRDGIGGATGSSKSHNLKSLTTMASEVQKGNAPEERKLQRLFRDSSVTRLIKRCNDFGAGGVSVAIGELADGLEIDLDAVRKKYEGLDGTELAISESQERMAVVVSPQDAAAFIAAAERENLEAYPVATVTESPRMVMKWRGETIADLSRDFLNTNGAVKHAAAAVPARERR
;
A
#
# COMPACT_ATOMS: atom_id res chain seq x y z
N MET A 1 30.03 -14.03 -11.89
CA MET A 1 30.95 -13.36 -10.92
C MET A 1 30.18 -12.19 -10.32
N VAL A 2 30.26 -11.99 -9.00
CA VAL A 2 29.67 -10.84 -8.32
C VAL A 2 30.70 -9.72 -8.26
N HIS A 3 30.32 -8.53 -8.68
CA HIS A 3 31.07 -7.29 -8.51
C HIS A 3 30.51 -6.55 -7.30
N ARG A 4 31.40 -6.01 -6.47
CA ARG A 4 31.01 -5.21 -5.29
C ARG A 4 31.50 -3.78 -5.43
N ILE A 5 30.64 -2.80 -5.22
CA ILE A 5 30.97 -1.38 -5.22
C ILE A 5 30.40 -0.72 -3.97
N TYR A 6 31.19 0.16 -3.35
CA TYR A 6 30.80 1.03 -2.26
C TYR A 6 30.72 2.48 -2.74
N VAL A 7 29.66 3.16 -2.36
CA VAL A 7 29.42 4.56 -2.73
C VAL A 7 29.16 5.35 -1.47
N GLU A 8 29.91 6.40 -1.28
CA GLU A 8 29.81 7.28 -0.10
C GLU A 8 29.77 8.74 -0.53
N LYS A 9 28.96 9.54 0.14
CA LYS A 9 28.94 10.99 -0.08
C LYS A 9 30.28 11.61 0.34
N ARG A 10 30.78 12.56 -0.45
CA ARG A 10 31.98 13.33 -0.12
C ARG A 10 31.86 14.02 1.24
N PRO A 11 32.97 14.27 1.96
CA PRO A 11 32.96 15.00 3.22
C PRO A 11 32.19 16.34 3.08
N GLY A 12 31.31 16.61 4.03
CA GLY A 12 30.46 17.79 4.03
C GLY A 12 29.18 17.65 3.20
N LEU A 13 29.02 16.59 2.41
CA LEU A 13 27.81 16.32 1.62
C LEU A 13 26.99 15.14 2.14
N SER A 14 27.25 14.66 3.34
CA SER A 14 26.56 13.52 3.98
C SER A 14 25.71 13.96 5.18
N PRO A 15 24.55 14.61 4.98
CA PRO A 15 23.67 14.96 6.09
C PRO A 15 23.13 13.71 6.82
N GLU A 16 22.96 12.59 6.13
CA GLU A 16 22.52 11.32 6.72
C GLU A 16 23.49 10.86 7.81
N ALA A 17 24.80 10.85 7.55
CA ALA A 17 25.81 10.45 8.52
C ALA A 17 25.86 11.41 9.71
N GLY A 18 25.73 12.72 9.47
CA GLY A 18 25.70 13.75 10.52
C GLY A 18 24.47 13.62 11.44
N ASN A 19 23.30 13.44 10.87
CA ASN A 19 22.06 13.25 11.61
C ASN A 19 22.11 11.94 12.43
N LEU A 20 22.59 10.86 11.82
CA LEU A 20 22.74 9.58 12.52
C LEU A 20 23.74 9.69 13.69
N LEU A 21 24.87 10.37 13.50
CA LEU A 21 25.82 10.60 14.60
C LEU A 21 25.17 11.36 15.76
N ALA A 22 24.38 12.39 15.45
CA ALA A 22 23.66 13.16 16.47
C ALA A 22 22.62 12.28 17.20
N ASP A 23 21.85 11.49 16.49
CA ASP A 23 20.87 10.58 17.10
C ASP A 23 21.55 9.53 17.99
N LEU A 24 22.61 8.89 17.53
CA LEU A 24 23.31 7.88 18.31
C LEU A 24 23.98 8.47 19.56
N ARG A 25 24.57 9.68 19.47
CA ARG A 25 25.24 10.33 20.60
C ARG A 25 24.28 10.99 21.59
N ASP A 26 23.30 11.72 21.06
CA ASP A 26 22.48 12.62 21.88
C ASP A 26 21.15 11.99 22.28
N PHE A 27 20.54 11.21 21.39
CA PHE A 27 19.27 10.55 21.69
C PHE A 27 19.47 9.16 22.34
N LEU A 28 20.43 8.35 21.84
CA LEU A 28 20.76 7.06 22.46
C LEU A 28 21.78 7.16 23.60
N GLY A 29 22.46 8.29 23.75
CA GLY A 29 23.43 8.53 24.82
C GLY A 29 24.81 7.88 24.62
N ILE A 30 25.18 7.46 23.41
CA ILE A 30 26.43 6.73 23.09
C ILE A 30 27.58 7.75 22.92
N ARG A 31 28.16 8.22 24.01
CA ARG A 31 29.19 9.26 24.01
C ARG A 31 30.56 8.78 23.52
N SER A 32 30.83 7.48 23.54
CA SER A 32 32.04 6.84 23.03
C SER A 32 32.17 6.89 21.51
N LEU A 33 31.06 7.14 20.77
CA LEU A 33 31.03 7.28 19.32
C LEU A 33 31.61 8.62 18.87
N ALA A 34 32.71 8.58 18.10
CA ALA A 34 33.43 9.76 17.62
C ALA A 34 32.94 10.24 16.23
N GLY A 35 32.57 9.30 15.37
CA GLY A 35 32.13 9.60 14.02
C GLY A 35 31.32 8.45 13.40
N VAL A 36 30.57 8.80 12.35
CA VAL A 36 29.80 7.84 11.56
C VAL A 36 30.05 8.12 10.08
N ARG A 37 30.32 7.07 9.31
CA ARG A 37 30.26 7.10 7.84
C ARG A 37 29.18 6.15 7.37
N VAL A 38 28.47 6.56 6.33
CA VAL A 38 27.40 5.75 5.71
C VAL A 38 27.74 5.52 4.26
N LEU A 39 27.86 4.24 3.89
CA LEU A 39 28.16 3.82 2.53
C LEU A 39 27.00 2.99 1.98
N ASN A 40 26.64 3.21 0.72
CA ASN A 40 25.77 2.31 -0.01
C ASN A 40 26.64 1.23 -0.68
N ARG A 41 26.39 -0.03 -0.36
CA ARG A 41 27.06 -1.19 -0.98
C ARG A 41 26.11 -1.80 -2.00
N TYR A 42 26.61 -1.99 -3.22
CA TYR A 42 25.92 -2.74 -4.26
C TYR A 42 26.74 -3.99 -4.60
N ASP A 43 26.08 -5.14 -4.59
CA ASP A 43 26.57 -6.38 -5.13
C ASP A 43 25.82 -6.65 -6.44
N VAL A 44 26.55 -6.83 -7.56
CA VAL A 44 25.97 -6.91 -8.91
C VAL A 44 26.47 -8.17 -9.60
N GLU A 45 25.56 -8.95 -10.15
CA GLU A 45 25.84 -10.19 -10.88
C GLU A 45 25.14 -10.18 -12.24
N ASN A 46 25.68 -10.91 -13.20
CA ASN A 46 25.19 -10.98 -14.58
C ASN A 46 25.25 -9.62 -15.30
N ILE A 47 26.38 -8.97 -15.20
CA ILE A 47 26.69 -7.70 -15.87
C ILE A 47 27.97 -7.83 -16.69
N ASP A 48 27.95 -7.29 -17.90
CA ASP A 48 29.16 -7.18 -18.72
C ASP A 48 30.16 -6.21 -18.07
N PRO A 49 31.48 -6.52 -18.05
CA PRO A 49 32.47 -5.65 -17.41
C PRO A 49 32.53 -4.23 -17.95
N GLN A 50 32.27 -3.99 -19.24
CA GLN A 50 32.28 -2.65 -19.82
C GLN A 50 31.02 -1.88 -19.39
N VAL A 51 29.87 -2.57 -19.32
CA VAL A 51 28.61 -2.02 -18.79
C VAL A 51 28.78 -1.67 -17.31
N TYR A 52 29.43 -2.54 -16.52
CA TYR A 52 29.72 -2.28 -15.12
C TYR A 52 30.59 -1.03 -14.93
N GLU A 53 31.67 -0.87 -15.68
CA GLU A 53 32.52 0.31 -15.61
C GLU A 53 31.75 1.61 -15.94
N ARG A 54 30.91 1.57 -16.97
CA ARG A 54 30.07 2.72 -17.32
C ARG A 54 29.02 3.02 -16.23
N ALA A 55 28.46 1.98 -15.62
CA ALA A 55 27.45 2.12 -14.57
C ALA A 55 28.01 2.80 -13.31
N LYS A 56 29.31 2.72 -13.03
CA LYS A 56 29.93 3.35 -11.85
C LYS A 56 29.62 4.84 -11.74
N THR A 57 29.65 5.55 -12.85
CA THR A 57 29.47 7.00 -12.88
C THR A 57 28.09 7.46 -13.36
N VAL A 58 27.28 6.55 -13.92
CA VAL A 58 25.95 6.87 -14.49
C VAL A 58 24.82 6.37 -13.61
N VAL A 59 25.02 5.22 -12.91
CA VAL A 59 23.97 4.55 -12.15
C VAL A 59 24.28 4.51 -10.66
N PHE A 60 25.50 4.06 -10.27
CA PHE A 60 25.81 3.86 -8.84
C PHE A 60 26.13 5.15 -8.12
N SER A 61 26.70 6.15 -8.78
CA SER A 61 27.18 7.38 -8.15
C SER A 61 26.88 8.65 -8.94
N GLU A 62 26.88 9.76 -8.21
CA GLU A 62 26.94 11.12 -8.74
C GLU A 62 28.39 11.62 -8.58
N PRO A 63 29.24 11.66 -9.61
CA PRO A 63 30.69 11.92 -9.49
C PRO A 63 31.04 13.23 -8.78
N GLN A 64 30.13 14.22 -8.80
CA GLN A 64 30.31 15.50 -8.12
C GLN A 64 30.15 15.39 -6.59
N ALA A 65 29.26 14.50 -6.13
CA ALA A 65 28.86 14.37 -4.74
C ALA A 65 29.37 13.10 -4.06
N ASP A 66 29.76 12.09 -4.85
CA ASP A 66 30.12 10.77 -4.36
C ASP A 66 31.60 10.41 -4.57
N VAL A 67 32.06 9.49 -3.76
CA VAL A 67 33.28 8.72 -3.93
C VAL A 67 32.92 7.26 -4.05
N ILE A 68 33.57 6.54 -4.95
CA ILE A 68 33.34 5.10 -5.17
C ILE A 68 34.61 4.29 -4.87
N TRP A 69 34.42 3.08 -4.40
CA TRP A 69 35.48 2.09 -4.21
C TRP A 69 35.01 0.70 -4.66
N ASP A 70 35.85 0.04 -5.43
CA ASP A 70 35.60 -1.34 -5.83
C ASP A 70 36.12 -2.31 -4.77
N GLU A 71 35.34 -3.33 -4.47
CA GLU A 71 35.62 -4.46 -3.59
C GLU A 71 35.89 -4.08 -2.12
N THR A 72 36.67 -3.04 -1.86
CA THR A 72 37.03 -2.57 -0.51
C THR A 72 37.06 -1.05 -0.44
N PHE A 73 36.87 -0.49 0.74
CA PHE A 73 36.95 0.94 0.99
C PHE A 73 37.92 1.28 2.15
N PRO A 74 38.48 2.49 2.19
CA PRO A 74 39.41 2.89 3.22
C PRO A 74 38.77 2.92 4.61
N GLN A 75 39.36 2.21 5.55
CA GLN A 75 38.97 2.20 6.95
C GLN A 75 39.93 3.06 7.78
N PRO A 76 39.48 3.75 8.84
CA PRO A 76 40.32 4.53 9.72
C PRO A 76 41.31 3.62 10.50
N ARG A 77 42.47 4.17 10.87
CA ARG A 77 43.45 3.47 11.71
C ARG A 77 43.00 3.37 13.18
N ASN A 78 42.08 4.23 13.59
CA ASN A 78 41.51 4.25 14.94
C ASN A 78 40.51 3.11 15.13
N ALA A 79 40.15 2.84 16.40
CA ALA A 79 39.13 1.85 16.74
C ALA A 79 37.81 2.19 16.04
N HIS A 80 37.22 1.22 15.38
CA HIS A 80 35.94 1.34 14.68
C HIS A 80 35.22 -0.01 14.64
N SER A 81 33.93 0.04 14.35
CA SER A 81 33.09 -1.14 14.10
C SER A 81 32.36 -0.96 12.77
N LEU A 82 32.09 -2.07 12.09
CA LEU A 82 31.30 -2.10 10.87
C LEU A 82 29.97 -2.81 11.14
N LEU A 83 28.88 -2.22 10.66
CA LEU A 83 27.56 -2.81 10.65
C LEU A 83 26.98 -2.64 9.25
N ALA A 84 26.57 -3.73 8.62
CA ALA A 84 25.86 -3.67 7.36
C ALA A 84 24.40 -4.06 7.57
N VAL A 85 23.47 -3.35 6.91
CA VAL A 85 22.03 -3.59 7.00
C VAL A 85 21.45 -3.73 5.59
N GLU A 86 20.73 -4.82 5.36
CA GLU A 86 20.07 -5.13 4.09
C GLU A 86 18.58 -5.40 4.30
N ALA A 87 17.78 -5.30 3.25
CA ALA A 87 16.38 -5.70 3.26
C ALA A 87 16.24 -7.21 3.54
N LEU A 88 15.19 -7.59 4.26
CA LEU A 88 14.83 -9.00 4.45
C LEU A 88 14.60 -9.71 3.11
N PRO A 89 14.89 -11.01 3.01
CA PRO A 89 14.49 -11.80 1.85
C PRO A 89 12.99 -11.69 1.57
N GLY A 90 12.64 -11.31 0.34
CA GLY A 90 11.24 -11.11 -0.05
C GLY A 90 10.74 -9.68 0.12
N GLN A 91 11.44 -8.83 0.85
CA GLN A 91 11.14 -7.40 0.89
C GLN A 91 11.60 -6.71 -0.39
N PHE A 92 10.83 -5.71 -0.83
CA PHE A 92 11.20 -4.89 -1.96
C PHE A 92 12.33 -3.93 -1.59
N ASP A 93 13.43 -4.01 -2.32
CA ASP A 93 14.56 -3.07 -2.22
C ASP A 93 14.51 -2.12 -3.42
N GLN A 94 13.89 -0.95 -3.21
CA GLN A 94 13.74 0.06 -4.26
C GLN A 94 15.08 0.47 -4.87
N ARG A 95 16.15 0.57 -4.07
CA ARG A 95 17.45 1.02 -4.55
C ARG A 95 18.11 -0.04 -5.45
N ALA A 96 18.04 -1.31 -5.05
CA ALA A 96 18.52 -2.41 -5.88
C ALA A 96 17.73 -2.56 -7.18
N ASP A 97 16.39 -2.47 -7.12
CA ASP A 97 15.52 -2.57 -8.29
C ASP A 97 15.74 -1.40 -9.27
N SER A 98 15.76 -0.16 -8.77
CA SER A 98 16.02 1.03 -9.59
C SER A 98 17.41 0.96 -10.26
N CYS A 99 18.42 0.50 -9.51
CA CYS A 99 19.76 0.31 -10.06
C CYS A 99 19.76 -0.70 -11.23
N ALA A 100 19.12 -1.86 -11.04
CA ALA A 100 19.01 -2.88 -12.08
C ALA A 100 18.26 -2.38 -13.32
N GLN A 101 17.17 -1.62 -13.13
CA GLN A 101 16.41 -0.98 -14.22
C GLN A 101 17.26 0.05 -14.97
N CYS A 102 17.99 0.92 -14.26
CA CYS A 102 18.84 1.93 -14.88
C CYS A 102 19.95 1.30 -15.73
N ILE A 103 20.56 0.18 -15.27
CA ILE A 103 21.56 -0.55 -16.04
C ILE A 103 20.92 -1.13 -17.30
N GLN A 104 19.74 -1.74 -17.19
CA GLN A 104 19.00 -2.28 -18.33
C GLN A 104 18.74 -1.19 -19.39
N LEU A 105 18.22 -0.05 -18.96
CA LEU A 105 17.91 1.08 -19.87
C LEU A 105 19.16 1.69 -20.49
N MET A 106 20.25 1.85 -19.69
CA MET A 106 21.51 2.42 -20.15
C MET A 106 22.20 1.60 -21.23
N ALA A 107 22.14 0.28 -21.12
CA ALA A 107 22.91 -0.63 -21.95
C ALA A 107 22.06 -1.45 -22.95
N GLY A 108 20.74 -1.43 -22.84
CA GLY A 108 19.85 -2.24 -23.69
C GLY A 108 20.01 -3.75 -23.49
N VAL A 109 20.37 -4.18 -22.26
CA VAL A 109 20.66 -5.57 -21.88
C VAL A 109 19.57 -6.12 -20.97
N GLU A 110 19.60 -7.42 -20.70
CA GLU A 110 18.80 -8.01 -19.63
C GLU A 110 19.13 -7.39 -18.27
N ARG A 111 18.12 -7.31 -17.42
CA ARG A 111 18.26 -6.73 -16.08
C ARG A 111 19.23 -7.55 -15.23
N PRO A 112 20.36 -6.98 -14.75
CA PRO A 112 21.29 -7.68 -13.88
C PRO A 112 20.67 -7.96 -12.51
N ARG A 113 21.22 -8.91 -11.77
CA ARG A 113 20.88 -9.09 -10.36
C ARG A 113 21.64 -8.07 -9.53
N VAL A 114 20.93 -7.34 -8.69
CA VAL A 114 21.51 -6.35 -7.79
C VAL A 114 21.00 -6.61 -6.38
N ARG A 115 21.89 -6.52 -5.39
CA ARG A 115 21.56 -6.40 -3.96
C ARG A 115 22.16 -5.13 -3.41
N HIS A 116 21.46 -4.50 -2.52
CA HIS A 116 21.90 -3.30 -1.83
C HIS A 116 21.98 -3.54 -0.33
N ALA A 117 22.96 -2.91 0.32
CA ALA A 117 23.02 -2.79 1.77
C ALA A 117 23.62 -1.43 2.14
N LYS A 118 23.16 -0.87 3.25
CA LYS A 118 23.85 0.27 3.90
C LYS A 118 24.93 -0.27 4.82
N VAL A 119 26.14 0.26 4.69
CA VAL A 119 27.25 -0.06 5.57
C VAL A 119 27.56 1.15 6.44
N TYR A 120 27.50 0.95 7.75
CA TYR A 120 27.79 1.94 8.75
C TYR A 120 29.19 1.66 9.32
N LEU A 121 30.09 2.63 9.17
CA LEU A 121 31.38 2.62 9.85
C LEU A 121 31.25 3.53 11.07
N LEU A 122 31.37 2.94 12.24
CA LEU A 122 31.18 3.57 13.54
C LEU A 122 32.56 3.78 14.18
N GLU A 123 33.02 5.03 14.24
CA GLU A 123 34.34 5.38 14.80
C GLU A 123 34.25 5.56 16.31
N GLY A 124 35.10 4.85 17.04
CA GLY A 124 35.18 4.88 18.50
C GLY A 124 35.39 3.50 19.09
N ARG A 125 35.67 3.45 20.40
CA ARG A 125 35.74 2.19 21.16
C ARG A 125 34.35 1.92 21.75
N LEU A 126 33.52 1.19 21.04
CA LEU A 126 32.18 0.84 21.46
C LEU A 126 32.18 -0.47 22.25
N SER A 127 31.43 -0.51 23.33
CA SER A 127 31.14 -1.74 24.05
C SER A 127 30.14 -2.60 23.28
N GLN A 128 30.01 -3.88 23.65
CA GLN A 128 29.01 -4.76 23.05
C GLN A 128 27.59 -4.25 23.30
N GLU A 129 27.31 -3.76 24.50
CA GLU A 129 26.02 -3.17 24.85
C GLU A 129 25.66 -1.95 23.98
N GLU A 130 26.64 -1.07 23.74
CA GLU A 130 26.45 0.07 22.83
C GLU A 130 26.21 -0.38 21.39
N LEU A 131 26.93 -1.39 20.91
CA LEU A 131 26.72 -1.97 19.58
C LEU A 131 25.33 -2.60 19.45
N ASP A 132 24.87 -3.32 20.47
CA ASP A 132 23.53 -3.94 20.46
C ASP A 132 22.43 -2.88 20.48
N LYS A 133 22.63 -1.79 21.22
CA LYS A 133 21.72 -0.64 21.21
C LYS A 133 21.67 0.05 19.85
N ILE A 134 22.82 0.18 19.17
CA ILE A 134 22.89 0.71 17.79
C ILE A 134 22.18 -0.22 16.81
N ARG A 135 22.40 -1.54 16.90
CA ARG A 135 21.68 -2.53 16.07
C ARG A 135 20.17 -2.41 16.25
N GLY A 136 19.69 -2.39 17.49
CA GLY A 136 18.26 -2.24 17.80
C GLY A 136 17.66 -0.93 17.29
N TYR A 137 18.48 0.13 17.16
CA TYR A 137 18.03 1.39 16.57
C TYR A 137 18.03 1.37 15.04
N LEU A 138 19.05 0.81 14.40
CA LEU A 138 19.22 0.83 12.95
C LEU A 138 18.38 -0.22 12.24
N ILE A 139 18.30 -1.43 12.79
CA ILE A 139 17.60 -2.56 12.17
C ILE A 139 16.14 -2.56 12.61
N ASN A 140 15.23 -2.49 11.66
CA ASN A 140 13.82 -2.73 11.88
C ASN A 140 13.52 -4.19 11.49
N PRO A 141 13.19 -5.09 12.43
CA PRO A 141 13.10 -6.52 12.16
C PRO A 141 11.96 -6.93 11.23
N VAL A 142 11.00 -6.04 10.96
CA VAL A 142 9.92 -6.30 9.98
C VAL A 142 10.36 -6.08 8.53
N GLU A 143 11.47 -5.33 8.29
CA GLU A 143 11.90 -4.98 6.94
C GLU A 143 13.37 -5.29 6.65
N SER A 144 14.23 -5.30 7.68
CA SER A 144 15.67 -5.34 7.50
C SER A 144 16.37 -6.27 8.49
N ARG A 145 17.60 -6.63 8.16
CA ARG A 145 18.48 -7.46 8.98
C ARG A 145 19.93 -7.03 8.87
N GLU A 146 20.77 -7.53 9.75
CA GLU A 146 22.22 -7.43 9.61
C GLU A 146 22.67 -8.24 8.39
N ALA A 147 23.43 -7.60 7.51
CA ALA A 147 24.00 -8.22 6.32
C ALA A 147 25.43 -8.71 6.58
N SER A 148 25.81 -9.82 5.95
CA SER A 148 27.22 -10.25 5.93
C SER A 148 28.10 -9.19 5.28
N LEU A 149 29.27 -8.96 5.86
CA LEU A 149 30.32 -8.14 5.26
C LEU A 149 31.09 -8.91 4.16
N GLU A 150 31.04 -10.23 4.18
CA GLU A 150 31.64 -11.06 3.17
C GLU A 150 30.89 -10.95 1.84
N LYS A 151 31.65 -10.94 0.72
CA LYS A 151 31.07 -10.91 -0.61
C LYS A 151 30.54 -12.29 -0.97
N PRO A 152 29.26 -12.42 -1.37
CA PRO A 152 28.71 -13.71 -1.79
C PRO A 152 29.30 -14.15 -3.13
N GLU A 153 29.38 -15.45 -3.36
CA GLU A 153 29.84 -16.02 -4.65
C GLU A 153 28.77 -15.81 -5.75
N THR A 154 27.48 -15.81 -5.37
CA THR A 154 26.36 -15.57 -6.28
C THR A 154 25.23 -14.81 -5.57
N LEU A 155 24.47 -14.03 -6.34
CA LEU A 155 23.25 -13.38 -5.90
C LEU A 155 22.00 -14.21 -6.23
N ALA A 156 22.16 -15.33 -6.93
CA ALA A 156 21.06 -16.24 -7.19
C ALA A 156 20.43 -16.71 -5.88
N ARG A 157 19.12 -16.82 -5.87
CA ARG A 157 18.37 -17.45 -4.79
C ARG A 157 17.59 -18.60 -5.38
N ASP A 158 17.68 -19.74 -4.77
CA ASP A 158 16.82 -20.87 -5.10
C ASP A 158 15.50 -20.68 -4.36
N TYR A 159 14.44 -20.57 -5.11
CA TYR A 159 13.08 -20.57 -4.58
C TYR A 159 12.48 -21.95 -4.81
N ALA A 160 12.01 -22.59 -3.74
CA ALA A 160 11.20 -23.80 -3.89
C ALA A 160 9.95 -23.48 -4.73
N ALA A 161 9.62 -24.39 -5.64
CA ALA A 161 8.37 -24.28 -6.36
C ALA A 161 7.21 -24.38 -5.34
N PRO A 162 6.27 -23.42 -5.32
CA PRO A 162 5.17 -23.46 -4.38
C PRO A 162 4.27 -24.66 -4.67
N ALA A 163 3.68 -25.24 -3.61
CA ALA A 163 2.67 -26.30 -3.72
C ALA A 163 1.41 -25.76 -4.40
N MET A 164 0.56 -26.67 -4.86
CA MET A 164 -0.79 -26.32 -5.32
C MET A 164 -1.61 -25.78 -4.15
N VAL A 165 -2.58 -24.93 -4.47
CA VAL A 165 -3.48 -24.35 -3.48
C VAL A 165 -4.32 -25.46 -2.81
N GLU A 166 -4.35 -25.45 -1.48
CA GLU A 166 -5.06 -26.44 -0.68
C GLU A 166 -6.57 -26.15 -0.66
N THR A 167 -7.38 -27.22 -0.77
CA THR A 167 -8.80 -27.20 -0.44
C THR A 167 -8.97 -27.54 1.04
N LEU A 168 -9.72 -26.76 1.78
CA LEU A 168 -9.98 -26.96 3.21
C LEU A 168 -11.01 -28.08 3.44
N SER A 169 -10.57 -29.31 3.19
CA SER A 169 -11.45 -30.49 3.26
C SER A 169 -12.17 -30.62 4.61
N GLY A 170 -13.50 -30.79 4.55
CA GLY A 170 -14.37 -30.90 5.72
C GLY A 170 -14.80 -29.55 6.31
N PHE A 171 -14.45 -28.43 5.69
CA PHE A 171 -14.83 -27.08 6.15
C PHE A 171 -16.35 -26.94 6.32
N THR A 172 -17.13 -27.39 5.35
CA THR A 172 -18.60 -27.30 5.36
C THR A 172 -19.27 -28.11 6.46
N ALA A 173 -18.55 -29.10 7.05
CA ALA A 173 -19.02 -29.96 8.14
C ALA A 173 -18.49 -29.57 9.53
N LEU A 174 -17.66 -28.53 9.66
CA LEU A 174 -17.12 -28.07 10.93
C LEU A 174 -18.24 -27.57 11.84
N ASP A 175 -18.15 -27.91 13.11
CA ASP A 175 -18.95 -27.31 14.18
C ASP A 175 -18.36 -25.93 14.57
N GLU A 176 -19.04 -25.23 15.46
CA GLU A 176 -18.63 -23.89 15.91
C GLU A 176 -17.22 -23.87 16.53
N ALA A 177 -16.86 -24.91 17.29
CA ALA A 177 -15.55 -25.04 17.90
C ALA A 177 -14.46 -25.25 16.82
N GLY A 178 -14.76 -26.05 15.80
CA GLY A 178 -13.90 -26.24 14.62
C GLY A 178 -13.69 -24.98 13.82
N LEU A 179 -14.73 -24.19 13.61
CA LEU A 179 -14.64 -22.89 12.95
C LEU A 179 -13.79 -21.89 13.76
N ALA A 180 -14.01 -21.82 15.08
CA ALA A 180 -13.21 -20.95 15.95
C ALA A 180 -11.72 -21.33 15.94
N ALA A 181 -11.41 -22.62 15.98
CA ALA A 181 -10.04 -23.13 15.88
C ALA A 181 -9.40 -22.81 14.51
N LEU A 182 -10.18 -22.91 13.43
CA LEU A 182 -9.71 -22.56 12.08
C LEU A 182 -9.42 -21.05 11.96
N LEU A 183 -10.30 -20.21 12.51
CA LEU A 183 -10.14 -18.74 12.53
C LEU A 183 -8.82 -18.35 13.22
N GLU A 184 -8.53 -18.96 14.38
CA GLU A 184 -7.28 -18.73 15.12
C GLU A 184 -6.08 -19.29 14.34
N LYS A 185 -6.16 -20.53 13.83
CA LYS A 185 -5.08 -21.18 13.05
C LYS A 185 -4.67 -20.36 11.83
N LEU A 186 -5.65 -19.85 11.09
CA LEU A 186 -5.39 -19.05 9.88
C LEU A 186 -5.13 -17.57 10.20
N GLY A 187 -5.39 -17.12 11.42
CA GLY A 187 -5.24 -15.72 11.83
C GLY A 187 -6.11 -14.78 11.00
N LEU A 188 -7.38 -15.15 10.75
CA LEU A 188 -8.30 -14.36 9.96
C LEU A 188 -8.70 -13.07 10.68
N ALA A 189 -9.04 -12.04 9.91
CA ALA A 189 -9.58 -10.77 10.43
C ALA A 189 -11.10 -10.81 10.60
N MET A 190 -11.79 -11.63 9.80
CA MET A 190 -13.23 -11.86 9.95
C MET A 190 -13.53 -12.49 11.33
N ASP A 191 -14.73 -12.27 11.84
CA ASP A 191 -15.17 -12.88 13.07
C ASP A 191 -15.85 -14.25 12.83
N LEU A 192 -16.30 -14.87 13.94
CA LEU A 192 -16.92 -16.19 13.86
C LEU A 192 -18.24 -16.20 13.10
N ASP A 193 -19.01 -15.11 13.17
CA ASP A 193 -20.30 -15.01 12.46
C ASP A 193 -20.08 -14.86 10.95
N ASP A 194 -19.05 -14.13 10.53
CA ASP A 194 -18.64 -14.07 9.13
C ASP A 194 -18.18 -15.43 8.62
N LEU A 195 -17.41 -16.16 9.43
CA LEU A 195 -16.94 -17.49 9.05
C LEU A 195 -18.08 -18.53 8.98
N LYS A 196 -19.08 -18.43 9.85
CA LYS A 196 -20.32 -19.22 9.78
C LYS A 196 -21.12 -18.87 8.52
N PHE A 197 -21.19 -17.59 8.17
CA PHE A 197 -21.87 -17.13 6.97
C PHE A 197 -21.17 -17.63 5.70
N LEU A 198 -19.83 -17.58 5.67
CA LEU A 198 -19.02 -18.18 4.63
C LEU A 198 -19.23 -19.70 4.52
N GLN A 199 -19.26 -20.41 5.66
CA GLN A 199 -19.54 -21.86 5.69
C GLN A 199 -20.91 -22.19 5.09
N ALA A 200 -21.93 -21.42 5.45
CA ALA A 200 -23.28 -21.62 4.93
C ALA A 200 -23.32 -21.47 3.40
N TYR A 201 -22.67 -20.45 2.85
CA TYR A 201 -22.56 -20.24 1.40
C TYR A 201 -21.91 -21.44 0.70
N PHE A 202 -20.76 -21.92 1.19
CA PHE A 202 -20.10 -23.05 0.56
C PHE A 202 -20.87 -24.36 0.70
N ARG A 203 -21.58 -24.56 1.82
CA ARG A 203 -22.41 -25.74 2.04
C ARG A 203 -23.69 -25.72 1.22
N ASP A 204 -24.42 -24.60 1.23
CA ASP A 204 -25.81 -24.51 0.77
C ASP A 204 -25.92 -24.05 -0.69
N ASP A 205 -25.05 -23.13 -1.14
CA ASP A 205 -25.08 -22.56 -2.49
C ASP A 205 -24.05 -23.22 -3.41
N GLU A 206 -22.80 -23.41 -2.96
CA GLU A 206 -21.71 -23.98 -3.78
C GLU A 206 -21.66 -25.52 -3.72
N GLY A 207 -22.10 -26.17 -2.62
CA GLY A 207 -22.09 -27.61 -2.44
C GLY A 207 -20.70 -28.24 -2.40
N ARG A 208 -19.69 -27.48 -2.00
CA ARG A 208 -18.27 -27.89 -1.94
C ARG A 208 -17.52 -27.23 -0.81
N ASP A 209 -16.36 -27.76 -0.44
CA ASP A 209 -15.44 -27.08 0.45
C ASP A 209 -14.67 -25.95 -0.28
N PRO A 210 -14.31 -24.85 0.41
CA PRO A 210 -13.52 -23.76 -0.17
C PRO A 210 -12.04 -24.13 -0.30
N THR A 211 -11.35 -23.45 -1.19
CA THR A 211 -9.90 -23.38 -1.19
C THR A 211 -9.42 -22.38 -0.12
N ILE A 212 -8.14 -22.47 0.28
CA ILE A 212 -7.53 -21.48 1.18
C ILE A 212 -7.51 -20.08 0.51
N THR A 213 -7.39 -20.01 -0.82
CA THR A 213 -7.44 -18.75 -1.57
C THR A 213 -8.81 -18.09 -1.43
N GLU A 214 -9.90 -18.83 -1.57
CA GLU A 214 -11.26 -18.30 -1.40
C GLU A 214 -11.48 -17.71 -0.02
N VAL A 215 -11.06 -18.45 1.03
CA VAL A 215 -11.17 -17.96 2.41
C VAL A 215 -10.34 -16.69 2.63
N ARG A 216 -9.09 -16.62 2.12
CA ARG A 216 -8.23 -15.45 2.23
C ARG A 216 -8.75 -14.26 1.45
N VAL A 217 -9.27 -14.49 0.25
CA VAL A 217 -9.89 -13.44 -0.58
C VAL A 217 -11.09 -12.84 0.14
N VAL A 218 -11.97 -13.68 0.68
CA VAL A 218 -13.16 -13.22 1.41
C VAL A 218 -12.76 -12.49 2.70
N ASP A 219 -11.78 -13.00 3.46
CA ASP A 219 -11.24 -12.36 4.67
C ASP A 219 -10.73 -10.94 4.39
N THR A 220 -10.04 -10.78 3.24
CA THR A 220 -9.56 -9.47 2.80
C THR A 220 -10.69 -8.58 2.30
N TYR A 221 -11.58 -9.14 1.48
CA TYR A 221 -12.70 -8.42 0.86
C TYR A 221 -13.68 -7.87 1.91
N TRP A 222 -13.94 -8.63 2.99
CA TRP A 222 -14.84 -8.24 4.08
C TRP A 222 -14.13 -7.57 5.25
N SER A 223 -12.83 -7.35 5.17
CA SER A 223 -12.11 -6.65 6.24
C SER A 223 -12.70 -5.27 6.48
N ASP A 224 -12.63 -4.80 7.70
CA ASP A 224 -13.10 -3.45 8.07
C ASP A 224 -12.36 -2.36 7.28
N HIS A 225 -11.10 -2.62 6.92
CA HIS A 225 -10.30 -1.76 6.06
C HIS A 225 -10.90 -1.59 4.65
N CYS A 226 -11.32 -2.69 4.01
CA CYS A 226 -11.85 -2.65 2.63
C CYS A 226 -13.33 -2.24 2.55
N ARG A 227 -14.15 -2.66 3.51
CA ARG A 227 -15.62 -2.53 3.43
C ARG A 227 -16.26 -1.70 4.52
N HIS A 228 -15.47 -1.19 5.47
CA HIS A 228 -15.97 -0.37 6.59
C HIS A 228 -17.10 -1.07 7.36
N THR A 229 -16.95 -2.36 7.66
CA THR A 229 -17.99 -3.20 8.27
C THR A 229 -18.45 -2.67 9.63
N THR A 230 -17.52 -2.13 10.43
CA THR A 230 -17.85 -1.44 11.70
C THR A 230 -18.82 -0.28 11.47
N PHE A 231 -18.60 0.54 10.44
CA PHE A 231 -19.49 1.66 10.10
C PHE A 231 -20.83 1.21 9.51
N SER A 232 -20.91 -0.02 9.03
CA SER A 232 -22.13 -0.62 8.47
C SER A 232 -22.96 -1.39 9.50
N THR A 233 -22.49 -1.53 10.74
CA THR A 233 -23.22 -2.17 11.86
C THR A 233 -24.57 -1.50 12.06
N HIS A 234 -25.64 -2.30 12.17
CA HIS A 234 -26.99 -1.83 12.44
C HIS A 234 -27.09 -1.35 13.89
N LEU A 235 -27.42 -0.07 14.07
CA LEU A 235 -27.64 0.52 15.39
C LEU A 235 -29.09 0.31 15.80
N GLU A 236 -29.27 -0.41 16.90
CA GLU A 236 -30.57 -0.75 17.50
C GLU A 236 -30.59 -0.23 18.95
N ASP A 237 -31.76 -0.12 19.53
CA ASP A 237 -31.95 0.30 20.93
C ASP A 237 -31.17 1.58 21.29
N ILE A 238 -31.34 2.62 20.45
CA ILE A 238 -30.63 3.88 20.62
C ILE A 238 -31.25 4.69 21.75
N SER A 239 -30.47 4.95 22.80
CA SER A 239 -30.86 5.80 23.93
C SER A 239 -29.89 6.97 24.09
N ILE A 240 -30.42 8.20 24.20
CA ILE A 240 -29.64 9.43 24.29
C ILE A 240 -30.08 10.26 25.49
N GLY A 241 -29.19 10.40 26.48
CA GLY A 241 -29.40 11.20 27.67
C GLY A 241 -28.92 12.65 27.58
N ASP A 242 -28.08 12.99 26.56
CA ASP A 242 -27.61 14.36 26.33
C ASP A 242 -28.54 15.11 25.41
N PRO A 243 -29.14 16.25 25.84
CA PRO A 243 -30.13 16.98 25.04
C PRO A 243 -29.60 17.53 23.70
N ALA A 244 -28.30 17.89 23.63
CA ALA A 244 -27.73 18.42 22.40
C ALA A 244 -27.53 17.28 21.36
N THR A 245 -27.09 16.13 21.81
CA THR A 245 -26.97 14.93 20.99
C THR A 245 -28.34 14.42 20.56
N GLU A 246 -29.33 14.42 21.45
CA GLU A 246 -30.71 14.05 21.11
C GLU A 246 -31.29 14.97 20.02
N ALA A 247 -31.08 16.29 20.11
CA ALA A 247 -31.49 17.23 19.09
C ALA A 247 -30.78 16.99 17.73
N ALA A 248 -29.51 16.63 17.76
CA ALA A 248 -28.74 16.26 16.55
C ALA A 248 -29.29 14.96 15.92
N TYR A 249 -29.56 13.96 16.75
CA TYR A 249 -30.15 12.70 16.30
C TYR A 249 -31.53 12.87 15.66
N ARG A 250 -32.39 13.72 16.23
CA ARG A 250 -33.70 14.06 15.60
C ARG A 250 -33.52 14.73 14.23
N ARG A 251 -32.54 15.62 14.08
CA ARG A 251 -32.21 16.19 12.76
C ARG A 251 -31.75 15.13 11.77
N TYR A 252 -30.96 14.18 12.22
CA TYR A 252 -30.56 13.04 11.39
C TYR A 252 -31.76 12.21 10.92
N LEU A 253 -32.71 11.87 11.82
CA LEU A 253 -33.92 11.14 11.45
C LEU A 253 -34.77 11.91 10.43
N ALA A 254 -34.95 13.21 10.63
CA ALA A 254 -35.66 14.08 9.68
C ALA A 254 -34.96 14.13 8.31
N ALA A 255 -33.62 14.20 8.30
CA ALA A 255 -32.84 14.15 7.07
C ALA A 255 -32.98 12.80 6.34
N ARG A 256 -33.08 11.68 7.06
CA ARG A 256 -33.37 10.36 6.46
C ARG A 256 -34.73 10.34 5.76
N GLU A 257 -35.76 10.87 6.41
CA GLU A 257 -37.10 10.96 5.81
C GLU A 257 -37.10 11.86 4.57
N GLU A 258 -36.38 12.99 4.62
CA GLU A 258 -36.21 13.87 3.47
C GLU A 258 -35.49 13.15 2.30
N VAL A 259 -34.40 12.43 2.59
CA VAL A 259 -33.57 11.79 1.56
C VAL A 259 -34.24 10.56 0.97
N TYR A 260 -34.72 9.64 1.81
CA TYR A 260 -35.19 8.31 1.38
C TYR A 260 -36.71 8.22 1.21
N GLY A 261 -37.46 9.16 1.77
CA GLY A 261 -38.91 9.07 1.96
C GLY A 261 -39.27 8.24 3.22
N PRO A 262 -40.47 8.51 3.84
CA PRO A 262 -40.84 7.92 5.15
C PRO A 262 -40.77 6.38 5.17
N GLU A 263 -41.33 5.73 4.15
CA GLU A 263 -41.43 4.26 4.12
C GLU A 263 -40.04 3.58 4.01
N LYS A 264 -39.17 4.12 3.16
CA LYS A 264 -37.80 3.57 2.99
C LYS A 264 -36.93 3.92 4.20
N ALA A 265 -37.06 5.12 4.76
CA ALA A 265 -36.35 5.53 5.95
C ALA A 265 -36.65 4.63 7.15
N ALA A 266 -37.91 4.22 7.31
CA ALA A 266 -38.34 3.32 8.39
C ALA A 266 -37.78 1.89 8.25
N LYS A 267 -37.57 1.41 7.01
CA LYS A 267 -37.08 0.05 6.74
C LYS A 267 -35.54 -0.05 6.66
N ARG A 268 -34.89 1.07 6.32
CA ARG A 268 -33.45 1.12 6.16
C ARG A 268 -32.77 1.12 7.53
N PRO A 269 -31.75 0.26 7.78
CA PRO A 269 -31.05 0.28 9.06
C PRO A 269 -30.36 1.62 9.30
N GLN A 270 -30.25 2.01 10.55
CA GLN A 270 -29.42 3.11 10.98
C GLN A 270 -28.01 2.59 11.19
N THR A 271 -27.01 3.25 10.62
CA THR A 271 -25.61 2.85 10.71
C THR A 271 -24.73 4.09 10.88
N LEU A 272 -23.51 3.94 11.37
CA LEU A 272 -22.56 5.06 11.43
C LEU A 272 -22.27 5.64 10.04
N MET A 273 -22.21 4.78 9.01
CA MET A 273 -22.03 5.21 7.62
C MET A 273 -23.21 6.06 7.13
N ASP A 274 -24.45 5.68 7.48
CA ASP A 274 -25.62 6.48 7.12
C ASP A 274 -25.59 7.85 7.82
N ILE A 275 -25.24 7.89 9.12
CA ILE A 275 -25.06 9.14 9.87
C ILE A 275 -23.98 10.03 9.23
N ALA A 276 -22.82 9.46 8.87
CA ALA A 276 -21.71 10.20 8.27
C ALA A 276 -22.06 10.79 6.89
N THR A 277 -22.87 10.09 6.09
CA THR A 277 -23.13 10.45 4.69
C THR A 277 -24.44 11.21 4.47
N ILE A 278 -25.36 11.23 5.45
CA ILE A 278 -26.71 11.79 5.27
C ILE A 278 -26.69 13.29 4.95
N GLY A 279 -25.72 14.03 5.49
CA GLY A 279 -25.56 15.46 5.22
C GLY A 279 -25.31 15.74 3.74
N ALA A 280 -24.35 15.05 3.14
CA ALA A 280 -24.05 15.19 1.72
C ALA A 280 -25.23 14.75 0.84
N LYS A 281 -25.89 13.64 1.19
CA LYS A 281 -27.10 13.17 0.49
C LYS A 281 -28.25 14.19 0.56
N THR A 282 -28.42 14.88 1.69
CA THR A 282 -29.41 15.94 1.85
C THR A 282 -29.09 17.13 0.97
N LEU A 283 -27.86 17.62 0.99
CA LEU A 283 -27.40 18.72 0.13
C LEU A 283 -27.62 18.40 -1.35
N LYS A 284 -27.25 17.20 -1.75
CA LYS A 284 -27.47 16.72 -3.12
C LYS A 284 -28.96 16.72 -3.49
N LYS A 285 -29.83 16.17 -2.62
CA LYS A 285 -31.27 16.13 -2.87
C LYS A 285 -31.90 17.52 -3.00
N ARG A 286 -31.31 18.49 -2.30
CA ARG A 286 -31.73 19.92 -2.37
C ARG A 286 -31.15 20.66 -3.57
N GLY A 287 -30.35 19.99 -4.41
CA GLY A 287 -29.67 20.60 -5.59
C GLY A 287 -28.57 21.60 -5.22
N LEU A 288 -27.97 21.47 -4.02
CA LEU A 288 -26.91 22.35 -3.54
C LEU A 288 -25.48 21.83 -3.88
N LEU A 289 -25.38 20.76 -4.65
CA LEU A 289 -24.14 20.19 -5.14
C LEU A 289 -24.23 19.97 -6.66
N PRO A 290 -24.51 21.02 -7.47
CA PRO A 290 -24.71 20.87 -8.92
C PRO A 290 -23.42 20.49 -9.66
N GLU A 291 -22.25 20.81 -9.09
CA GLU A 291 -20.96 20.52 -9.68
C GLU A 291 -20.47 19.09 -9.37
N LEU A 292 -21.16 18.36 -8.48
CA LEU A 292 -20.73 17.01 -8.12
C LEU A 292 -20.78 16.08 -9.34
N ASP A 293 -19.64 15.53 -9.68
CA ASP A 293 -19.50 14.51 -10.72
C ASP A 293 -19.96 13.15 -10.16
N GLU A 294 -20.96 12.56 -10.80
CA GLU A 294 -21.54 11.29 -10.37
C GLU A 294 -21.15 10.17 -11.33
N SER A 295 -20.46 9.17 -10.81
CA SER A 295 -20.14 7.97 -11.56
C SER A 295 -20.10 6.72 -10.65
N GLU A 296 -20.00 5.54 -11.25
CA GLU A 296 -19.75 4.29 -10.52
C GLU A 296 -18.30 4.15 -10.05
N GLU A 297 -17.40 4.99 -10.56
CA GLU A 297 -16.01 5.08 -10.11
C GLU A 297 -15.92 6.10 -8.98
N ILE A 298 -15.73 5.63 -7.76
CA ILE A 298 -15.81 6.44 -6.52
C ILE A 298 -14.50 6.55 -5.77
N ASN A 299 -13.36 6.24 -6.41
CA ASN A 299 -12.05 6.21 -5.76
C ASN A 299 -11.60 7.60 -5.27
N ALA A 300 -12.07 8.68 -5.90
CA ALA A 300 -11.83 10.06 -5.48
C ALA A 300 -13.12 10.89 -5.57
N CYS A 301 -13.24 11.92 -4.73
CA CYS A 301 -14.31 12.91 -4.91
C CYS A 301 -14.01 13.76 -6.14
N SER A 302 -14.97 13.92 -7.05
CA SER A 302 -14.83 14.63 -8.30
C SER A 302 -15.92 15.69 -8.48
N ILE A 303 -15.53 16.87 -8.95
CA ILE A 303 -16.44 17.95 -9.29
C ILE A 303 -16.11 18.52 -10.67
N HIS A 304 -17.12 19.01 -11.38
CA HIS A 304 -16.95 19.77 -12.61
C HIS A 304 -16.52 21.21 -12.32
N VAL A 305 -15.50 21.67 -13.01
CA VAL A 305 -15.03 23.07 -12.93
C VAL A 305 -14.78 23.61 -14.33
N ALA A 306 -15.19 24.85 -14.57
CA ALA A 306 -14.81 25.58 -15.78
C ALA A 306 -13.38 26.10 -15.63
N ALA A 307 -12.46 25.68 -16.49
CA ALA A 307 -11.08 26.13 -16.50
C ALA A 307 -10.78 26.92 -17.79
N PRO A 308 -10.30 28.19 -17.69
CA PRO A 308 -9.91 28.94 -18.87
C PRO A 308 -8.57 28.41 -19.39
N VAL A 309 -8.57 27.78 -20.56
CA VAL A 309 -7.40 27.23 -21.23
C VAL A 309 -7.28 27.90 -22.60
N ASP A 310 -6.17 28.59 -22.85
CA ASP A 310 -5.90 29.29 -24.10
C ASP A 310 -7.02 30.29 -24.53
N GLY A 311 -7.76 30.83 -23.54
CA GLY A 311 -8.83 31.80 -23.75
C GLY A 311 -10.22 31.21 -24.00
N GLU A 312 -10.36 29.88 -23.90
CA GLU A 312 -11.62 29.15 -23.98
C GLU A 312 -11.92 28.46 -22.66
N ASP A 313 -13.17 28.49 -22.20
CA ASP A 313 -13.60 27.75 -21.02
C ASP A 313 -13.77 26.27 -21.38
N GLN A 314 -13.01 25.44 -20.72
CA GLN A 314 -13.08 23.97 -20.82
C GLN A 314 -13.70 23.37 -19.56
N ASP A 315 -14.49 22.31 -19.72
CA ASP A 315 -14.99 21.53 -18.61
C ASP A 315 -13.92 20.55 -18.13
N TRP A 316 -13.55 20.67 -16.85
CA TRP A 316 -12.56 19.84 -16.18
C TRP A 316 -13.14 19.13 -14.99
N LEU A 317 -12.65 17.94 -14.71
CA LEU A 317 -12.89 17.23 -13.46
C LEU A 317 -11.77 17.56 -12.49
N LEU A 318 -12.11 18.19 -11.37
CA LEU A 318 -11.21 18.40 -10.25
C LEU A 318 -11.45 17.31 -9.22
N MET A 319 -10.41 16.56 -8.89
CA MET A 319 -10.49 15.43 -7.99
C MET A 319 -9.74 15.68 -6.70
N PHE A 320 -10.33 15.28 -5.59
CA PHE A 320 -9.74 15.29 -4.27
C PHE A 320 -9.77 13.88 -3.67
N LYS A 321 -8.63 13.44 -3.16
CA LYS A 321 -8.51 12.19 -2.40
C LYS A 321 -7.71 12.43 -1.14
N ASN A 322 -8.10 11.81 -0.06
CA ASN A 322 -7.30 11.63 1.15
C ASN A 322 -7.20 10.15 1.48
N GLU A 323 -6.05 9.74 1.97
CA GLU A 323 -5.75 8.36 2.31
C GLU A 323 -5.12 8.29 3.69
N THR A 324 -5.61 7.41 4.55
CA THR A 324 -4.96 7.08 5.83
C THR A 324 -4.12 5.84 5.67
N HIS A 325 -2.85 5.90 6.09
CA HIS A 325 -1.91 4.79 5.99
C HIS A 325 -1.19 4.57 7.30
N ASN A 326 -1.96 4.41 8.37
CA ASN A 326 -1.50 4.43 9.76
C ASN A 326 -0.65 3.22 10.11
N HIS A 327 -1.18 2.02 9.89
CA HIS A 327 -0.55 0.76 10.27
C HIS A 327 0.78 0.50 9.55
N PRO A 328 0.87 0.57 8.22
CA PRO A 328 2.14 0.36 7.53
C PRO A 328 3.20 1.41 7.89
N THR A 329 2.79 2.67 8.10
CA THR A 329 3.72 3.74 8.54
C THR A 329 4.22 3.52 9.96
N GLU A 330 3.39 2.97 10.85
CA GLU A 330 3.80 2.66 12.23
C GLU A 330 4.85 1.56 12.29
N ILE A 331 4.75 0.52 11.44
CA ILE A 331 5.67 -0.62 11.45
C ILE A 331 6.93 -0.39 10.62
N GLU A 332 6.81 0.31 9.48
CA GLU A 332 7.92 0.72 8.60
C GLU A 332 7.67 2.14 8.10
N PRO A 333 8.20 3.16 8.83
CA PRO A 333 7.81 4.54 8.62
C PRO A 333 8.16 5.14 7.26
N PHE A 334 9.31 4.76 6.68
CA PHE A 334 9.76 5.32 5.40
C PHE A 334 8.88 4.82 4.25
N GLY A 335 8.77 3.51 4.09
CA GLY A 335 7.99 2.89 3.03
C GLY A 335 6.49 3.11 3.23
N GLY A 336 5.99 3.05 4.48
CA GLY A 336 4.60 3.29 4.79
C GLY A 336 4.14 4.70 4.42
N ALA A 337 4.91 5.74 4.77
CA ALA A 337 4.59 7.11 4.38
C ALA A 337 4.78 7.35 2.87
N ALA A 338 5.76 6.70 2.24
CA ALA A 338 5.93 6.73 0.79
C ALA A 338 4.73 6.10 0.08
N THR A 339 4.26 4.95 0.56
CA THR A 339 3.08 4.27 0.02
C THR A 339 1.79 5.07 0.26
N CYS A 340 1.69 5.77 1.39
CA CYS A 340 0.56 6.66 1.69
C CYS A 340 0.34 7.67 0.56
N ILE A 341 1.37 8.40 0.16
CA ILE A 341 1.25 9.36 -0.95
C ILE A 341 1.08 8.67 -2.30
N GLY A 342 1.74 7.53 -2.54
CA GLY A 342 1.60 6.75 -3.77
C GLY A 342 0.17 6.27 -4.00
N GLY A 343 -0.47 5.63 -3.00
CA GLY A 343 -1.87 5.21 -3.07
C GLY A 343 -2.81 6.40 -3.26
N CYS A 344 -2.56 7.48 -2.51
CA CYS A 344 -3.34 8.71 -2.64
C CYS A 344 -3.32 9.30 -4.06
N ILE A 345 -2.21 9.16 -4.80
CA ILE A 345 -2.07 9.62 -6.19
C ILE A 345 -2.83 8.69 -7.14
N ARG A 346 -2.75 7.38 -6.95
CA ARG A 346 -3.34 6.39 -7.87
C ARG A 346 -4.87 6.41 -7.89
N ASP A 347 -5.52 6.84 -6.82
CA ASP A 347 -6.97 6.98 -6.81
C ASP A 347 -7.49 8.02 -7.82
N PRO A 348 -7.00 9.28 -7.86
CA PRO A 348 -7.33 10.19 -8.95
C PRO A 348 -6.86 9.70 -10.33
N LEU A 349 -5.73 8.98 -10.42
CA LEU A 349 -5.33 8.33 -11.67
C LEU A 349 -6.37 7.32 -12.14
N SER A 350 -6.99 6.55 -11.23
CA SER A 350 -8.13 5.68 -11.56
C SER A 350 -9.28 6.48 -12.19
N GLY A 351 -9.50 7.72 -11.75
CA GLY A 351 -10.38 8.69 -12.39
C GLY A 351 -9.80 9.38 -13.63
N ARG A 352 -8.61 8.98 -14.13
CA ARG A 352 -7.83 9.56 -15.25
C ARG A 352 -7.33 10.98 -14.97
N ALA A 353 -7.29 11.41 -13.70
CA ALA A 353 -6.80 12.73 -13.33
C ALA A 353 -5.30 12.71 -13.02
N TYR A 354 -4.57 13.71 -13.52
CA TYR A 354 -3.19 13.95 -13.16
C TYR A 354 -3.13 14.73 -11.84
N VAL A 355 -2.33 14.26 -10.89
CA VAL A 355 -2.18 14.89 -9.57
C VAL A 355 -1.17 16.03 -9.62
N HIS A 356 -1.58 17.21 -9.16
CA HIS A 356 -0.80 18.44 -9.20
C HIS A 356 -0.28 18.89 -7.84
N GLN A 357 -0.94 18.50 -6.76
CA GLN A 357 -0.67 18.99 -5.41
C GLN A 357 -0.88 17.88 -4.39
N ALA A 358 0.03 17.77 -3.43
CA ALA A 358 -0.10 16.91 -2.25
C ALA A 358 -0.18 17.73 -0.95
N MET A 359 -0.74 17.10 0.08
CA MET A 359 -0.78 17.58 1.45
C MET A 359 -0.49 16.42 2.39
N ARG A 360 0.04 16.71 3.59
CA ARG A 360 0.33 15.70 4.62
C ARG A 360 -0.17 16.14 5.98
N LEU A 361 -0.90 15.26 6.67
CA LEU A 361 -1.33 15.45 8.04
C LEU A 361 -0.87 14.25 8.87
N THR A 362 -0.30 14.50 10.06
CA THR A 362 0.15 13.41 10.93
C THR A 362 -0.24 13.63 12.37
N GLY A 363 -0.39 12.51 13.09
CA GLY A 363 -0.50 12.45 14.53
C GLY A 363 0.55 11.48 15.10
N CYS A 364 1.39 11.96 15.99
CA CYS A 364 2.47 11.20 16.61
C CYS A 364 2.54 11.50 18.11
N GLY A 365 3.18 10.62 18.88
CA GLY A 365 3.60 10.96 20.24
C GLY A 365 4.72 12.00 20.23
N ASP A 366 5.05 12.57 21.40
CA ASP A 366 6.11 13.60 21.50
C ASP A 366 7.47 13.02 21.05
N PRO A 367 8.07 13.54 19.96
CA PRO A 367 9.35 13.05 19.44
C PRO A 367 10.56 13.36 20.33
N ARG A 368 10.38 14.16 21.40
CA ARG A 368 11.42 14.50 22.38
C ARG A 368 11.53 13.51 23.53
N VAL A 369 10.57 12.57 23.63
CA VAL A 369 10.60 11.51 24.65
C VAL A 369 11.92 10.72 24.52
N PRO A 370 12.68 10.54 25.63
CA PRO A 370 13.93 9.78 25.63
C PRO A 370 13.76 8.34 25.12
N PHE A 371 14.83 7.80 24.52
CA PHE A 371 14.82 6.47 23.93
C PHE A 371 14.43 5.36 24.92
N ASP A 372 14.90 5.43 26.15
CA ASP A 372 14.63 4.48 27.23
C ASP A 372 13.19 4.49 27.76
N GLN A 373 12.41 5.51 27.38
CA GLN A 373 10.97 5.61 27.68
C GLN A 373 10.09 5.16 26.50
N THR A 374 10.70 4.59 25.47
CA THR A 374 9.93 4.04 24.35
C THR A 374 9.05 2.89 24.84
N LEU A 375 7.76 2.92 24.51
CA LEU A 375 6.81 1.87 24.86
C LEU A 375 7.24 0.56 24.19
N GLU A 376 7.21 -0.53 24.94
CA GLU A 376 7.56 -1.86 24.45
C GLU A 376 6.70 -2.25 23.22
N GLY A 377 7.34 -2.78 22.18
CA GLY A 377 6.68 -3.12 20.91
C GLY A 377 6.41 -1.92 19.98
N LYS A 378 6.86 -0.72 20.32
CA LYS A 378 6.74 0.47 19.47
C LYS A 378 8.10 0.99 19.02
N LEU A 379 8.13 1.68 17.88
CA LEU A 379 9.30 2.46 17.49
C LEU A 379 9.40 3.75 18.35
N PRO A 380 10.63 4.25 18.60
CA PRO A 380 10.80 5.57 19.20
C PRO A 380 10.05 6.62 18.38
N GLN A 381 9.27 7.49 19.06
CA GLN A 381 8.41 8.47 18.37
C GLN A 381 9.23 9.45 17.50
N ARG A 382 10.46 9.79 17.92
CA ARG A 382 11.39 10.57 17.11
C ARG A 382 11.75 9.85 15.79
N LYS A 383 12.11 8.57 15.87
CA LYS A 383 12.44 7.77 14.69
C LYS A 383 11.23 7.67 13.75
N LEU A 384 10.06 7.38 14.29
CA LEU A 384 8.81 7.29 13.54
C LEU A 384 8.51 8.60 12.79
N ALA A 385 8.46 9.73 13.50
CA ALA A 385 8.11 11.03 12.92
C ALA A 385 9.11 11.47 11.82
N VAL A 386 10.42 11.39 12.10
CA VAL A 386 11.47 11.82 11.17
C VAL A 386 11.52 10.93 9.93
N THR A 387 11.42 9.61 10.13
CA THR A 387 11.55 8.63 9.03
C THR A 387 10.32 8.66 8.13
N ALA A 388 9.11 8.81 8.70
CA ALA A 388 7.88 8.97 7.92
C ALA A 388 7.90 10.26 7.08
N ALA A 389 8.33 11.39 7.67
CA ALA A 389 8.49 12.63 6.92
C ALA A 389 9.49 12.49 5.77
N ALA A 390 10.61 11.80 6.00
CA ALA A 390 11.60 11.52 4.97
C ALA A 390 11.05 10.65 3.83
N GLY A 391 10.27 9.61 4.14
CA GLY A 391 9.61 8.74 3.16
C GLY A 391 8.64 9.50 2.26
N TYR A 392 7.74 10.27 2.86
CA TYR A 392 6.77 11.09 2.14
C TYR A 392 7.46 12.13 1.22
N SER A 393 8.44 12.85 1.76
CA SER A 393 9.23 13.84 1.01
C SER A 393 10.04 13.20 -0.12
N SER A 394 10.67 12.05 0.14
CA SER A 394 11.46 11.33 -0.88
C SER A 394 10.59 10.93 -2.08
N TYR A 395 9.39 10.40 -1.82
CA TYR A 395 8.45 10.03 -2.88
C TYR A 395 8.05 11.23 -3.73
N GLY A 396 7.58 12.31 -3.10
CA GLY A 396 7.19 13.54 -3.81
C GLY A 396 8.33 14.14 -4.64
N ASN A 397 9.56 14.18 -4.10
CA ASN A 397 10.73 14.67 -4.82
C ASN A 397 11.06 13.84 -6.07
N GLN A 398 10.94 12.50 -6.00
CA GLN A 398 11.25 11.62 -7.13
C GLN A 398 10.24 11.77 -8.27
N ILE A 399 8.99 12.07 -7.98
CA ILE A 399 7.95 12.25 -9.01
C ILE A 399 7.75 13.72 -9.42
N GLY A 400 8.35 14.66 -8.71
CA GLY A 400 8.19 16.10 -8.96
C GLY A 400 6.84 16.65 -8.48
N LEU A 401 6.30 16.10 -7.38
CA LEU A 401 5.05 16.53 -6.75
C LEU A 401 5.33 17.31 -5.46
N ALA A 402 4.89 18.57 -5.41
CA ALA A 402 5.03 19.39 -4.23
C ALA A 402 4.02 19.01 -3.14
N THR A 403 4.48 18.91 -1.88
CA THR A 403 3.62 18.86 -0.70
C THR A 403 3.38 20.30 -0.23
N GLY A 404 2.27 20.90 -0.66
CA GLY A 404 1.99 22.33 -0.42
C GLY A 404 1.51 22.66 0.98
N HIS A 405 1.09 21.67 1.75
CA HIS A 405 0.69 21.83 3.15
C HIS A 405 1.11 20.62 3.99
N VAL A 406 1.72 20.89 5.14
CA VAL A 406 2.06 19.88 6.14
C VAL A 406 1.52 20.33 7.49
N ALA A 407 0.74 19.46 8.16
CA ALA A 407 0.29 19.66 9.53
C ALA A 407 0.67 18.45 10.37
N GLU A 408 1.33 18.70 11.51
CA GLU A 408 1.75 17.65 12.45
C GLU A 408 1.15 17.93 13.82
N VAL A 409 0.45 16.94 14.39
CA VAL A 409 -0.14 17.00 15.73
C VAL A 409 0.57 16.01 16.64
N TYR A 410 1.01 16.49 17.80
CA TYR A 410 1.67 15.65 18.80
C TYR A 410 0.77 15.48 20.01
N HIS A 411 0.39 14.22 20.29
CA HIS A 411 -0.46 13.90 21.43
C HIS A 411 -0.18 12.47 21.92
N PRO A 412 -0.17 12.21 23.25
CA PRO A 412 0.13 10.89 23.80
C PRO A 412 -0.76 9.76 23.27
N GLY A 413 -2.02 10.05 22.88
CA GLY A 413 -2.93 9.10 22.30
C GLY A 413 -2.43 8.48 20.99
N TYR A 414 -1.59 9.20 20.23
CA TYR A 414 -1.01 8.69 18.99
C TYR A 414 0.17 7.71 19.20
N ILE A 415 0.60 7.47 20.44
CA ILE A 415 1.54 6.38 20.74
C ILE A 415 0.86 5.02 20.55
N ALA A 416 -0.44 4.92 20.84
CA ALA A 416 -1.23 3.71 20.64
C ALA A 416 -1.35 3.37 19.15
N LYS A 417 -1.61 4.39 18.30
CA LYS A 417 -1.71 4.27 16.85
C LYS A 417 -1.27 5.56 16.17
N HIS A 418 -0.21 5.48 15.38
CA HIS A 418 0.23 6.61 14.55
C HIS A 418 -0.85 7.00 13.54
N LEU A 419 -0.99 8.29 13.27
CA LEU A 419 -1.83 8.81 12.20
C LEU A 419 -0.94 9.30 11.04
N GLU A 420 -1.10 8.73 9.88
CA GLU A 420 -0.50 9.19 8.62
C GLU A 420 -1.62 9.41 7.61
N VAL A 421 -1.79 10.64 7.17
CA VAL A 421 -2.80 11.03 6.17
C VAL A 421 -2.11 11.75 5.02
N GLY A 422 -2.22 11.18 3.84
CA GLY A 422 -1.95 11.85 2.59
C GLY A 422 -3.23 12.48 2.05
N ALA A 423 -3.11 13.60 1.35
CA ALA A 423 -4.21 14.15 0.56
C ALA A 423 -3.65 14.74 -0.73
N VAL A 424 -4.42 14.66 -1.82
CA VAL A 424 -4.01 15.16 -3.12
C VAL A 424 -5.14 15.83 -3.86
N VAL A 425 -4.76 16.72 -4.77
CA VAL A 425 -5.66 17.35 -5.74
C VAL A 425 -5.17 16.99 -7.14
N GLY A 426 -6.05 16.38 -7.93
CA GLY A 426 -5.82 16.04 -9.33
C GLY A 426 -6.82 16.70 -10.25
N ALA A 427 -6.53 16.75 -11.53
CA ALA A 427 -7.45 17.27 -12.53
C ALA A 427 -7.29 16.56 -13.88
N ALA A 428 -8.39 16.49 -14.65
CA ALA A 428 -8.42 16.02 -16.02
C ALA A 428 -9.44 16.78 -16.84
N PRO A 429 -9.22 17.00 -18.14
CA PRO A 429 -10.30 17.45 -19.03
C PRO A 429 -11.43 16.42 -19.00
N ALA A 430 -12.68 16.84 -18.77
CA ALA A 430 -13.81 15.91 -18.69
C ALA A 430 -13.95 15.06 -19.98
N ALA A 431 -13.67 15.65 -21.13
CA ALA A 431 -13.66 14.98 -22.44
C ALA A 431 -12.61 13.87 -22.58
N SER A 432 -11.63 13.78 -21.67
CA SER A 432 -10.60 12.74 -21.67
C SER A 432 -10.96 11.53 -20.80
N VAL A 433 -12.09 11.59 -20.09
CA VAL A 433 -12.54 10.53 -19.19
C VAL A 433 -13.69 9.77 -19.81
N ARG A 434 -13.41 8.57 -20.30
CA ARG A 434 -14.43 7.63 -20.76
C ARG A 434 -14.94 6.85 -19.54
N ARG A 435 -16.26 6.74 -19.41
CA ARG A 435 -16.93 6.00 -18.35
C ARG A 435 -17.97 5.07 -18.96
N GLU A 436 -17.55 3.84 -19.16
CA GLU A 436 -18.40 2.79 -19.71
C GLU A 436 -18.36 1.57 -18.80
N ARG A 437 -19.50 0.94 -18.61
CA ARG A 437 -19.52 -0.36 -17.95
C ARG A 437 -18.75 -1.38 -18.80
N PRO A 438 -17.86 -2.16 -18.19
CA PRO A 438 -17.22 -3.28 -18.87
C PRO A 438 -18.27 -4.25 -19.43
N ALA A 439 -18.02 -4.76 -20.61
CA ALA A 439 -18.86 -5.74 -21.30
C ALA A 439 -18.13 -7.08 -21.44
N PRO A 440 -18.86 -8.22 -21.54
CA PRO A 440 -18.25 -9.50 -21.80
C PRO A 440 -17.33 -9.48 -23.01
N GLY A 441 -16.14 -10.03 -22.86
CA GLY A 441 -15.06 -10.00 -23.85
C GLY A 441 -14.09 -8.83 -23.71
N ASP A 442 -14.37 -7.82 -22.88
CA ASP A 442 -13.39 -6.77 -22.57
C ASP A 442 -12.18 -7.35 -21.83
N VAL A 443 -11.04 -6.73 -22.06
CA VAL A 443 -9.75 -7.19 -21.55
C VAL A 443 -9.32 -6.34 -20.35
N VAL A 444 -8.91 -7.00 -19.28
CA VAL A 444 -8.27 -6.34 -18.14
C VAL A 444 -6.77 -6.40 -18.33
N ILE A 445 -6.12 -5.24 -18.36
CA ILE A 445 -4.67 -5.09 -18.45
C ILE A 445 -4.16 -4.64 -17.09
N LEU A 446 -3.19 -5.39 -16.55
CA LEU A 446 -2.38 -4.98 -15.42
C LEU A 446 -1.15 -4.23 -15.94
N LEU A 447 -0.85 -3.07 -15.36
CA LEU A 447 0.32 -2.28 -15.72
C LEU A 447 1.04 -1.73 -14.51
N GLY A 448 2.35 -1.48 -14.65
CA GLY A 448 3.22 -0.94 -13.60
C GLY A 448 4.16 -1.98 -13.00
N GLY A 449 4.34 -1.93 -11.69
CA GLY A 449 5.29 -2.77 -10.97
C GLY A 449 4.94 -4.26 -10.97
N ARG A 450 5.94 -5.09 -10.67
CA ARG A 450 5.76 -6.55 -10.53
C ARG A 450 5.26 -6.92 -9.14
N THR A 451 4.67 -8.10 -9.01
CA THR A 451 4.10 -8.63 -7.77
C THR A 451 5.16 -9.35 -6.92
N GLY A 452 5.22 -9.00 -5.65
CA GLY A 452 6.01 -9.67 -4.60
C GLY A 452 5.15 -10.05 -3.41
N ARG A 453 5.77 -10.35 -2.26
CA ARG A 453 5.07 -10.60 -0.98
C ARG A 453 4.74 -9.32 -0.20
N ASP A 454 4.76 -8.19 -0.87
CA ASP A 454 4.53 -6.90 -0.23
C ASP A 454 3.06 -6.76 0.18
N GLY A 455 2.82 -6.33 1.42
CA GLY A 455 1.49 -6.01 1.93
C GLY A 455 0.54 -7.19 2.12
N ILE A 456 1.02 -8.45 1.97
CA ILE A 456 0.17 -9.62 2.23
C ILE A 456 -0.30 -9.60 3.68
N GLY A 457 -1.59 -9.48 3.86
CA GLY A 457 -2.21 -9.32 5.17
C GLY A 457 -2.23 -7.87 5.69
N GLY A 458 -1.81 -6.88 4.91
CA GLY A 458 -1.82 -5.46 5.30
C GLY A 458 -3.23 -4.94 5.61
N ALA A 459 -4.19 -5.23 4.74
CA ALA A 459 -5.60 -4.87 4.95
C ALA A 459 -6.18 -5.52 6.23
N THR A 460 -5.94 -6.82 6.42
CA THR A 460 -6.41 -7.55 7.60
C THR A 460 -5.64 -7.16 8.87
N GLY A 461 -4.33 -6.90 8.77
CA GLY A 461 -3.49 -6.41 9.87
C GLY A 461 -3.89 -5.03 10.37
N SER A 462 -4.35 -4.15 9.46
CA SER A 462 -4.84 -2.82 9.80
C SER A 462 -6.08 -2.85 10.71
N SER A 463 -6.84 -3.94 10.68
CA SER A 463 -8.04 -4.16 11.49
C SER A 463 -7.75 -4.85 12.84
N LYS A 464 -6.49 -5.14 13.18
CA LYS A 464 -6.09 -5.85 14.41
C LYS A 464 -5.33 -4.95 15.38
N SER A 465 -5.39 -5.30 16.68
CA SER A 465 -4.53 -4.72 17.71
C SER A 465 -3.13 -5.34 17.67
N HIS A 466 -2.09 -4.50 17.82
CA HIS A 466 -0.71 -4.97 17.84
C HIS A 466 -0.28 -5.51 19.21
N ASN A 467 0.45 -6.61 19.18
CA ASN A 467 1.15 -7.16 20.35
C ASN A 467 2.61 -7.51 19.98
N LEU A 468 3.42 -7.85 20.98
CA LEU A 468 4.85 -8.17 20.79
C LEU A 468 5.12 -9.30 19.77
N LYS A 469 4.21 -10.26 19.64
CA LYS A 469 4.33 -11.35 18.66
C LYS A 469 4.14 -10.85 17.23
N SER A 470 3.40 -9.74 17.05
CA SER A 470 3.15 -9.17 15.73
C SER A 470 4.43 -8.69 15.03
N LEU A 471 5.42 -8.16 15.78
CA LEU A 471 6.67 -7.66 15.21
C LEU A 471 7.48 -8.72 14.44
N THR A 472 7.33 -10.00 14.75
CA THR A 472 8.02 -11.09 14.05
C THR A 472 7.25 -11.65 12.87
N THR A 473 5.94 -11.40 12.79
CA THR A 473 5.04 -11.95 11.75
C THR A 473 4.61 -10.92 10.71
N MET A 474 4.79 -9.63 10.97
CA MET A 474 4.33 -8.53 10.11
C MET A 474 5.23 -8.20 8.92
N ALA A 475 6.30 -8.96 8.68
CA ALA A 475 7.21 -8.69 7.56
C ALA A 475 6.49 -8.71 6.20
N SER A 476 5.48 -9.55 6.00
CA SER A 476 4.66 -9.60 4.79
C SER A 476 3.68 -8.42 4.67
N GLU A 477 3.34 -7.74 5.78
CA GLU A 477 2.43 -6.60 5.81
C GLU A 477 3.12 -5.28 5.43
N VAL A 478 4.46 -5.28 5.37
CA VAL A 478 5.24 -4.10 4.96
C VAL A 478 4.95 -3.76 3.50
N GLN A 479 4.63 -2.49 3.27
CA GLN A 479 4.42 -1.93 1.94
C GLN A 479 5.52 -0.91 1.65
N LYS A 480 6.11 -0.98 0.46
CA LYS A 480 7.16 -0.06 0.02
C LYS A 480 6.80 0.55 -1.32
N GLY A 481 6.67 1.87 -1.35
CA GLY A 481 6.40 2.63 -2.55
C GLY A 481 7.58 2.64 -3.52
N ASN A 482 7.29 2.68 -4.81
CA ASN A 482 8.23 2.79 -5.92
C ASN A 482 7.94 4.04 -6.75
N ALA A 483 8.39 5.20 -6.28
CA ALA A 483 8.11 6.49 -6.90
C ALA A 483 8.50 6.58 -8.39
N PRO A 484 9.64 6.01 -8.88
CA PRO A 484 9.94 6.00 -10.30
C PRO A 484 8.87 5.30 -11.16
N GLU A 485 8.27 4.22 -10.66
CA GLU A 485 7.19 3.52 -11.36
C GLU A 485 5.91 4.37 -11.37
N GLU A 486 5.58 5.00 -10.25
CA GLU A 486 4.46 5.96 -10.14
C GLU A 486 4.60 7.11 -11.12
N ARG A 487 5.81 7.65 -11.30
CA ARG A 487 6.08 8.73 -12.25
C ARG A 487 5.73 8.33 -13.69
N LYS A 488 6.04 7.10 -14.07
CA LYS A 488 5.72 6.55 -15.40
C LYS A 488 4.20 6.41 -15.57
N LEU A 489 3.50 5.91 -14.54
CA LEU A 489 2.03 5.82 -14.53
C LEU A 489 1.40 7.20 -14.72
N GLN A 490 1.81 8.19 -13.94
CA GLN A 490 1.32 9.57 -14.07
C GLN A 490 1.54 10.14 -15.47
N ARG A 491 2.68 9.87 -16.10
CA ARG A 491 2.97 10.34 -17.46
C ARG A 491 2.04 9.69 -18.48
N LEU A 492 1.83 8.38 -18.38
CA LEU A 492 0.91 7.65 -19.24
C LEU A 492 -0.52 8.20 -19.13
N PHE A 493 -1.02 8.37 -17.91
CA PHE A 493 -2.39 8.85 -17.66
C PHE A 493 -2.60 10.35 -17.97
N ARG A 494 -1.52 11.10 -18.18
CA ARG A 494 -1.61 12.49 -18.66
C ARG A 494 -1.93 12.58 -20.16
N ASP A 495 -1.71 11.51 -20.91
CA ASP A 495 -2.01 11.45 -22.35
C ASP A 495 -3.49 11.13 -22.57
N SER A 496 -4.27 12.14 -22.98
CA SER A 496 -5.69 11.99 -23.28
C SER A 496 -6.00 10.96 -24.38
N SER A 497 -5.06 10.68 -25.29
CA SER A 497 -5.24 9.67 -26.31
C SER A 497 -5.25 8.26 -25.71
N VAL A 498 -4.54 8.08 -24.60
CA VAL A 498 -4.47 6.81 -23.86
C VAL A 498 -5.65 6.67 -22.89
N THR A 499 -5.98 7.73 -22.15
CA THR A 499 -7.05 7.66 -21.14
C THR A 499 -8.43 7.42 -21.76
N ARG A 500 -8.66 7.88 -22.99
CA ARG A 500 -9.91 7.59 -23.76
C ARG A 500 -10.07 6.11 -24.16
N LEU A 501 -9.02 5.30 -24.11
CA LEU A 501 -9.10 3.86 -24.35
C LEU A 501 -9.67 3.12 -23.12
N ILE A 502 -9.57 3.70 -21.93
CA ILE A 502 -9.90 3.10 -20.65
C ILE A 502 -11.38 3.23 -20.37
N LYS A 503 -12.11 2.11 -20.28
CA LYS A 503 -13.52 2.07 -19.88
C LYS A 503 -13.68 2.24 -18.35
N ARG A 504 -12.89 1.49 -17.58
CA ARG A 504 -12.84 1.50 -16.13
C ARG A 504 -11.41 1.26 -15.65
N CYS A 505 -11.06 1.81 -14.52
CA CYS A 505 -9.73 1.69 -13.95
C CYS A 505 -9.81 1.57 -12.42
N ASN A 506 -8.86 0.82 -11.85
CA ASN A 506 -8.66 0.76 -10.42
C ASN A 506 -7.16 0.70 -10.09
N ASP A 507 -6.77 1.20 -8.91
CA ASP A 507 -5.42 1.06 -8.41
C ASP A 507 -5.24 -0.24 -7.61
N PHE A 508 -4.01 -0.62 -7.36
CA PHE A 508 -3.68 -1.73 -6.48
C PHE A 508 -3.34 -1.21 -5.08
N GLY A 509 -4.29 -1.36 -4.20
CA GLY A 509 -4.16 -1.17 -2.77
C GLY A 509 -4.45 -2.47 -2.03
N ALA A 510 -5.26 -2.38 -0.98
CA ALA A 510 -5.70 -3.49 -0.16
C ALA A 510 -6.32 -4.63 -1.01
N GLY A 511 -5.90 -5.86 -0.71
CA GLY A 511 -6.40 -7.06 -1.36
C GLY A 511 -5.84 -7.37 -2.76
N GLY A 512 -4.94 -6.56 -3.28
CA GLY A 512 -4.19 -6.85 -4.51
C GLY A 512 -5.08 -7.15 -5.72
N VAL A 513 -4.75 -8.23 -6.45
CA VAL A 513 -5.51 -8.67 -7.66
C VAL A 513 -6.97 -8.92 -7.34
N SER A 514 -7.29 -9.54 -6.19
CA SER A 514 -8.65 -9.92 -5.83
C SER A 514 -9.59 -8.72 -5.70
N VAL A 515 -9.11 -7.59 -5.19
CA VAL A 515 -9.89 -6.36 -5.03
C VAL A 515 -9.72 -5.45 -6.24
N ALA A 516 -8.50 -5.08 -6.62
CA ALA A 516 -8.26 -4.12 -7.70
C ALA A 516 -8.85 -4.58 -9.05
N ILE A 517 -8.71 -5.85 -9.40
CA ILE A 517 -9.32 -6.41 -10.61
C ILE A 517 -10.75 -6.83 -10.32
N GLY A 518 -10.99 -7.48 -9.17
CA GLY A 518 -12.28 -8.01 -8.80
C GLY A 518 -13.42 -6.99 -8.80
N GLU A 519 -13.14 -5.72 -8.56
CA GLU A 519 -14.14 -4.63 -8.54
C GLU A 519 -14.42 -4.01 -9.91
N LEU A 520 -13.64 -4.36 -10.94
CA LEU A 520 -13.80 -3.74 -12.26
C LEU A 520 -15.07 -4.18 -12.99
N ALA A 521 -15.52 -5.40 -12.79
CA ALA A 521 -16.73 -5.94 -13.43
C ALA A 521 -17.40 -7.01 -12.55
N ASP A 522 -18.69 -7.27 -12.81
CA ASP A 522 -19.43 -8.28 -12.07
C ASP A 522 -18.95 -9.70 -12.36
N GLY A 523 -18.61 -9.99 -13.62
CA GLY A 523 -18.07 -11.27 -14.07
C GLY A 523 -16.65 -11.15 -14.56
N LEU A 524 -15.72 -11.96 -14.05
CA LEU A 524 -14.31 -11.93 -14.38
C LEU A 524 -13.70 -13.34 -14.37
N GLU A 525 -12.89 -13.63 -15.38
CA GLU A 525 -11.96 -14.75 -15.36
C GLU A 525 -10.53 -14.20 -15.33
N ILE A 526 -9.81 -14.43 -14.21
CA ILE A 526 -8.50 -13.90 -13.91
C ILE A 526 -7.45 -15.00 -14.05
N ASP A 527 -6.42 -14.76 -14.83
CA ASP A 527 -5.26 -15.64 -15.01
C ASP A 527 -4.09 -15.15 -14.14
N LEU A 528 -3.87 -15.82 -13.01
CA LEU A 528 -2.78 -15.50 -12.11
C LEU A 528 -1.41 -15.93 -12.63
N ASP A 529 -1.34 -16.85 -13.60
CA ASP A 529 -0.08 -17.22 -14.25
C ASP A 529 0.46 -16.08 -15.14
N ALA A 530 -0.42 -15.22 -15.65
CA ALA A 530 -0.05 -14.02 -16.39
C ALA A 530 0.55 -12.92 -15.50
N VAL A 531 0.32 -12.94 -14.18
CA VAL A 531 0.80 -11.91 -13.25
C VAL A 531 2.33 -11.98 -13.11
N ARG A 532 3.02 -10.93 -13.54
CA ARG A 532 4.49 -10.86 -13.48
C ARG A 532 4.99 -10.70 -12.06
N LYS A 533 6.01 -11.49 -11.72
CA LYS A 533 6.56 -11.61 -10.36
C LYS A 533 7.89 -10.87 -10.23
N LYS A 534 8.15 -10.31 -9.05
CA LYS A 534 9.46 -9.74 -8.68
C LYS A 534 10.52 -10.85 -8.55
N TYR A 535 10.10 -12.02 -8.08
CA TYR A 535 10.91 -13.23 -7.87
C TYR A 535 10.02 -14.47 -7.89
N GLU A 536 10.61 -15.62 -8.10
CA GLU A 536 9.90 -16.92 -8.09
C GLU A 536 9.51 -17.34 -6.67
N GLY A 537 8.63 -18.33 -6.55
CA GLY A 537 8.22 -18.94 -5.29
C GLY A 537 6.94 -18.37 -4.67
N LEU A 538 6.23 -17.43 -5.37
CA LEU A 538 4.89 -17.02 -4.97
C LEU A 538 3.88 -18.08 -5.39
N ASP A 539 2.96 -18.44 -4.49
CA ASP A 539 1.82 -19.30 -4.80
C ASP A 539 0.62 -18.51 -5.34
N GLY A 540 -0.43 -19.22 -5.74
CA GLY A 540 -1.65 -18.60 -6.30
C GLY A 540 -2.36 -17.70 -5.31
N THR A 541 -2.37 -18.04 -4.02
CA THR A 541 -2.99 -17.23 -2.96
C THR A 541 -2.22 -15.93 -2.77
N GLU A 542 -0.89 -16.01 -2.67
CA GLU A 542 -0.02 -14.84 -2.57
C GLU A 542 -0.18 -13.89 -3.78
N LEU A 543 -0.28 -14.44 -4.99
CA LEU A 543 -0.54 -13.65 -6.20
C LEU A 543 -1.91 -12.97 -6.19
N ALA A 544 -2.93 -13.63 -5.65
CA ALA A 544 -4.30 -13.10 -5.58
C ALA A 544 -4.43 -11.91 -4.61
N ILE A 545 -3.72 -11.92 -3.46
CA ILE A 545 -3.92 -10.96 -2.38
C ILE A 545 -2.74 -10.02 -2.10
N SER A 546 -1.63 -10.14 -2.84
CA SER A 546 -0.46 -9.25 -2.67
C SER A 546 -0.81 -7.80 -2.97
N GLU A 547 -0.44 -6.91 -2.06
CA GLU A 547 -0.64 -5.46 -2.16
C GLU A 547 0.61 -4.73 -2.71
N SER A 548 1.40 -5.38 -3.59
CA SER A 548 2.52 -4.70 -4.26
C SER A 548 2.05 -3.43 -4.94
N GLN A 549 2.71 -2.34 -4.61
CA GLN A 549 2.30 -0.98 -4.98
C GLN A 549 2.69 -0.60 -6.42
N GLU A 550 2.25 0.58 -6.86
CA GLU A 550 2.47 1.17 -8.18
C GLU A 550 2.04 0.25 -9.32
N ARG A 551 0.89 -0.36 -9.14
CA ARG A 551 0.17 -1.13 -10.17
C ARG A 551 -1.19 -0.51 -10.41
N MET A 552 -1.67 -0.59 -11.65
CA MET A 552 -3.03 -0.20 -12.05
C MET A 552 -3.66 -1.35 -12.83
N ALA A 553 -4.97 -1.46 -12.74
CA ALA A 553 -5.76 -2.34 -13.61
C ALA A 553 -6.71 -1.50 -14.45
N VAL A 554 -6.70 -1.71 -15.75
CA VAL A 554 -7.58 -1.00 -16.70
C VAL A 554 -8.40 -1.97 -17.51
N VAL A 555 -9.65 -1.63 -17.76
CA VAL A 555 -10.51 -2.34 -18.69
C VAL A 555 -10.52 -1.60 -20.02
N VAL A 556 -10.18 -2.32 -21.08
CA VAL A 556 -10.17 -1.80 -22.45
C VAL A 556 -10.95 -2.73 -23.37
N SER A 557 -11.45 -2.19 -24.49
CA SER A 557 -12.01 -3.03 -25.55
C SER A 557 -10.91 -3.91 -26.17
N PRO A 558 -11.20 -5.12 -26.64
CA PRO A 558 -10.19 -6.00 -27.24
C PRO A 558 -9.39 -5.35 -28.37
N GLN A 559 -10.05 -4.51 -29.19
CA GLN A 559 -9.40 -3.78 -30.29
C GLN A 559 -8.43 -2.70 -29.81
N ASP A 560 -8.60 -2.17 -28.61
CA ASP A 560 -7.80 -1.08 -28.04
C ASP A 560 -6.60 -1.61 -27.23
N ALA A 561 -6.60 -2.91 -26.87
CA ALA A 561 -5.62 -3.50 -25.98
C ALA A 561 -4.16 -3.34 -26.48
N ALA A 562 -3.92 -3.63 -27.77
CA ALA A 562 -2.57 -3.51 -28.34
C ALA A 562 -2.07 -2.05 -28.34
N ALA A 563 -2.96 -1.10 -28.64
CA ALA A 563 -2.62 0.33 -28.64
C ALA A 563 -2.30 0.83 -27.24
N PHE A 564 -3.06 0.40 -26.23
CA PHE A 564 -2.82 0.73 -24.82
C PHE A 564 -1.48 0.17 -24.34
N ILE A 565 -1.19 -1.11 -24.60
CA ILE A 565 0.09 -1.75 -24.23
C ILE A 565 1.27 -1.01 -24.87
N ALA A 566 1.19 -0.72 -26.18
CA ALA A 566 2.25 0.02 -26.86
C ALA A 566 2.45 1.45 -26.29
N ALA A 567 1.38 2.10 -25.80
CA ALA A 567 1.50 3.38 -25.11
C ALA A 567 2.22 3.24 -23.76
N ALA A 568 1.90 2.22 -22.98
CA ALA A 568 2.58 1.93 -21.72
C ALA A 568 4.08 1.62 -21.92
N GLU A 569 4.43 0.83 -22.93
CA GLU A 569 5.82 0.51 -23.28
C GLU A 569 6.65 1.76 -23.64
N ARG A 570 6.06 2.77 -24.28
CA ARG A 570 6.75 4.05 -24.54
C ARG A 570 7.14 4.80 -23.27
N GLU A 571 6.43 4.58 -22.16
CA GLU A 571 6.77 5.11 -20.85
C GLU A 571 7.64 4.15 -20.01
N ASN A 572 8.14 3.07 -20.60
CA ASN A 572 8.87 1.97 -19.93
C ASN A 572 8.05 1.33 -18.80
N LEU A 573 6.73 1.22 -18.99
CA LEU A 573 5.86 0.45 -18.12
C LEU A 573 5.64 -0.95 -18.68
N GLU A 574 5.66 -1.95 -17.82
CA GLU A 574 5.17 -3.27 -18.16
C GLU A 574 3.64 -3.22 -18.17
N ALA A 575 3.01 -3.70 -19.24
CA ALA A 575 1.56 -3.79 -19.36
C ALA A 575 1.19 -5.10 -20.09
N TYR A 576 0.22 -5.83 -19.53
CA TYR A 576 -0.12 -7.16 -20.06
C TYR A 576 -1.55 -7.57 -19.65
N PRO A 577 -2.26 -8.35 -20.49
CA PRO A 577 -3.58 -8.89 -20.13
C PRO A 577 -3.47 -9.87 -18.96
N VAL A 578 -4.40 -9.78 -18.02
CA VAL A 578 -4.50 -10.68 -16.86
C VAL A 578 -5.89 -11.21 -16.61
N ALA A 579 -6.93 -10.62 -17.21
CA ALA A 579 -8.29 -11.10 -17.05
C ALA A 579 -9.16 -10.74 -18.26
N THR A 580 -10.30 -11.43 -18.35
CA THR A 580 -11.35 -11.14 -19.32
C THR A 580 -12.68 -10.98 -18.58
N VAL A 581 -13.47 -10.00 -18.99
CA VAL A 581 -14.83 -9.80 -18.50
C VAL A 581 -15.75 -10.88 -19.05
N THR A 582 -16.55 -11.52 -18.18
CA THR A 582 -17.44 -12.64 -18.54
C THR A 582 -18.92 -12.28 -18.36
N GLU A 583 -19.81 -13.07 -18.93
CA GLU A 583 -21.27 -12.92 -18.75
C GLU A 583 -21.72 -13.41 -17.38
N SER A 584 -21.04 -14.43 -16.82
CA SER A 584 -21.37 -14.97 -15.51
C SER A 584 -20.93 -14.01 -14.42
N PRO A 585 -21.81 -13.59 -13.49
CA PRO A 585 -21.47 -12.66 -12.41
C PRO A 585 -20.68 -13.39 -11.30
N ARG A 586 -19.50 -13.88 -11.65
CA ARG A 586 -18.60 -14.62 -10.76
C ARG A 586 -17.18 -14.08 -10.90
N MET A 587 -16.43 -14.09 -9.83
CA MET A 587 -14.99 -13.84 -9.83
C MET A 587 -14.27 -15.19 -9.82
N VAL A 588 -13.70 -15.55 -10.95
CA VAL A 588 -12.97 -16.81 -11.14
C VAL A 588 -11.48 -16.51 -11.26
N MET A 589 -10.64 -17.17 -10.44
CA MET A 589 -9.18 -17.07 -10.52
C MET A 589 -8.56 -18.44 -10.84
N LYS A 590 -7.69 -18.43 -11.85
CA LYS A 590 -6.96 -19.62 -12.29
C LYS A 590 -5.46 -19.48 -12.02
N TRP A 591 -4.84 -20.56 -11.61
CA TRP A 591 -3.42 -20.68 -11.39
C TRP A 591 -2.92 -22.10 -11.71
N ARG A 592 -1.90 -22.20 -12.55
CA ARG A 592 -1.36 -23.48 -13.06
C ARG A 592 -2.42 -24.40 -13.66
N GLY A 593 -3.37 -23.80 -14.37
CA GLY A 593 -4.47 -24.52 -15.02
C GLY A 593 -5.61 -24.95 -14.11
N GLU A 594 -5.50 -24.73 -12.78
CA GLU A 594 -6.54 -25.04 -11.81
C GLU A 594 -7.31 -23.79 -11.39
N THR A 595 -8.61 -23.93 -11.14
CA THR A 595 -9.42 -22.88 -10.52
C THR A 595 -9.16 -22.87 -9.01
N ILE A 596 -8.58 -21.79 -8.51
CA ILE A 596 -8.25 -21.62 -7.09
C ILE A 596 -9.20 -20.68 -6.34
N ALA A 597 -10.04 -19.95 -7.06
CA ALA A 597 -11.17 -19.21 -6.50
C ALA A 597 -12.29 -19.13 -7.53
N ASP A 598 -13.53 -19.33 -7.06
CA ASP A 598 -14.75 -19.19 -7.85
C ASP A 598 -15.89 -18.76 -6.93
N LEU A 599 -16.13 -17.45 -6.87
CA LEU A 599 -17.04 -16.82 -5.93
C LEU A 599 -18.11 -16.02 -6.66
N SER A 600 -19.37 -16.14 -6.22
CA SER A 600 -20.46 -15.36 -6.80
C SER A 600 -20.31 -13.88 -6.44
N ARG A 601 -20.67 -12.99 -7.36
CA ARG A 601 -20.65 -11.54 -7.13
C ARG A 601 -21.61 -11.13 -6.02
N ASP A 602 -22.78 -11.70 -6.02
CA ASP A 602 -23.81 -11.41 -5.00
C ASP A 602 -23.31 -11.75 -3.60
N PHE A 603 -22.62 -12.89 -3.44
CA PHE A 603 -22.04 -13.27 -2.17
C PHE A 603 -20.93 -12.31 -1.73
N LEU A 604 -19.99 -11.98 -2.61
CA LEU A 604 -18.93 -11.00 -2.30
C LEU A 604 -19.49 -9.65 -1.86
N ASN A 605 -20.58 -9.21 -2.49
CA ASN A 605 -21.23 -7.92 -2.22
C ASN A 605 -22.06 -7.89 -0.93
N THR A 606 -22.27 -9.02 -0.24
CA THR A 606 -22.93 -9.05 1.07
C THR A 606 -22.15 -8.33 2.15
N ASN A 607 -20.82 -8.26 2.02
CA ASN A 607 -19.86 -7.72 2.99
C ASN A 607 -19.87 -8.44 4.35
N GLY A 608 -20.20 -9.73 4.37
CA GLY A 608 -20.22 -10.57 5.57
C GLY A 608 -21.58 -10.63 6.29
N ALA A 609 -21.57 -11.21 7.46
CA ALA A 609 -22.74 -11.32 8.32
C ALA A 609 -23.19 -9.93 8.82
N VAL A 610 -24.51 -9.72 8.88
CA VAL A 610 -25.06 -8.46 9.40
C VAL A 610 -24.71 -8.34 10.89
N LYS A 611 -24.12 -7.20 11.28
CA LYS A 611 -23.77 -6.89 12.67
C LYS A 611 -24.80 -5.97 13.30
N HIS A 612 -25.06 -6.15 14.58
CA HIS A 612 -26.03 -5.38 15.36
C HIS A 612 -25.38 -4.81 16.62
N ALA A 613 -25.71 -3.60 17.00
CA ALA A 613 -25.22 -2.98 18.23
C ALA A 613 -26.27 -2.08 18.88
N ALA A 614 -26.41 -2.14 20.20
CA ALA A 614 -27.13 -1.14 20.97
C ALA A 614 -26.25 0.10 21.17
N ALA A 615 -26.84 1.29 21.13
CA ALA A 615 -26.12 2.55 21.31
C ALA A 615 -26.71 3.37 22.47
N ALA A 616 -25.87 3.69 23.46
CA ALA A 616 -26.25 4.55 24.59
C ALA A 616 -25.33 5.76 24.71
N VAL A 617 -25.87 6.95 24.69
CA VAL A 617 -25.13 8.20 24.94
C VAL A 617 -25.57 8.72 26.32
N PRO A 618 -24.68 8.70 27.33
CA PRO A 618 -25.04 9.18 28.68
C PRO A 618 -25.24 10.69 28.70
N ALA A 619 -26.02 11.16 29.70
CA ALA A 619 -26.13 12.58 29.95
C ALA A 619 -24.75 13.17 30.32
N ARG A 620 -24.44 14.36 29.79
CA ARG A 620 -23.18 15.05 30.17
C ARG A 620 -23.26 15.44 31.64
N GLU A 621 -22.26 15.04 32.41
CA GLU A 621 -22.03 15.66 33.73
C GLU A 621 -21.74 17.14 33.54
N ARG A 622 -22.54 18.01 34.16
CA ARG A 622 -22.24 19.44 34.21
C ARG A 622 -20.96 19.60 35.05
N ARG A 623 -19.83 19.89 34.40
CA ARG A 623 -18.62 20.37 35.08
C ARG A 623 -18.75 21.81 35.48
#